data_170241e0ddc551b6820382b2fa8829b5
#
_entry.id   170241e0ddc551b6820382b2fa8829b5
#
_cell.length_a   1.000
_cell.length_b   1.000
_cell.length_c   1.000
_cell.angle_alpha   90.00
_cell.angle_beta   90.00
_cell.angle_gamma   90.00
#
_symmetry.space_group_name_H-M   'P 1'
#
loop_
_entity.id
_entity.type
_entity.pdbx_description
1 polymer ?
#
loop_
_entity_poly.entity_id
_entity_poly.type
_entity_poly.pdbx_seq_one_letter_code
_entity_poly.pdbx_strand_id
1 'polypeptide(L)'
;MIYLDLDDLIHLASVLLAGEPPVRDLGLLESALARPAANYQGEELYATPALKAAALMHSISKYHALVDGNKRLSLASMHAFLWMNGYRLTMTNDEAFVFTKRVASGEFDEAERIAAVLDKHLRVRS
;
A
#
# COMPACT_ATOMS: atom_id res chain seq x y z
N MET A 1 11.36 5.30 10.26
CA MET A 1 10.23 4.66 9.54
C MET A 1 10.70 3.33 8.99
N ILE A 2 9.93 2.29 9.19
CA ILE A 2 10.24 0.94 8.70
C ILE A 2 9.54 0.74 7.36
N TYR A 3 10.29 0.32 6.34
CA TYR A 3 9.74 0.10 5.00
C TYR A 3 9.67 -1.39 4.70
N LEU A 4 8.65 -1.80 3.93
CA LEU A 4 8.56 -3.16 3.41
C LEU A 4 9.63 -3.36 2.35
N ASP A 5 10.23 -4.54 2.32
CA ASP A 5 11.14 -4.95 1.24
C ASP A 5 10.47 -5.95 0.30
N LEU A 6 11.18 -6.39 -0.72
CA LEU A 6 10.63 -7.30 -1.72
C LEU A 6 10.23 -8.64 -1.10
N ASP A 7 11.03 -9.17 -0.18
CA ASP A 7 10.70 -10.43 0.49
C ASP A 7 9.42 -10.31 1.31
N ASP A 8 9.21 -9.18 1.99
CA ASP A 8 7.98 -8.91 2.73
C ASP A 8 6.77 -8.94 1.80
N LEU A 9 6.89 -8.28 0.65
CA LEU A 9 5.78 -8.15 -0.30
C LEU A 9 5.44 -9.50 -0.95
N ILE A 10 6.46 -10.26 -1.33
CA ILE A 10 6.28 -11.61 -1.89
C ILE A 10 5.63 -12.53 -0.85
N HIS A 11 6.05 -12.43 0.41
CA HIS A 11 5.46 -13.22 1.49
C HIS A 11 3.98 -12.86 1.69
N LEU A 12 3.64 -11.57 1.73
CA LEU A 12 2.24 -11.14 1.83
C LEU A 12 1.41 -11.69 0.67
N ALA A 13 1.93 -11.59 -0.55
CA ALA A 13 1.23 -12.09 -1.73
C ALA A 13 1.02 -13.61 -1.64
N SER A 14 2.01 -14.37 -1.17
CA SER A 14 1.89 -15.82 -1.05
C SER A 14 0.83 -16.23 -0.02
N VAL A 15 0.74 -15.50 1.08
CA VAL A 15 -0.28 -15.75 2.10
C VAL A 15 -1.67 -15.42 1.58
N LEU A 16 -1.83 -14.27 0.92
CA LEU A 16 -3.13 -13.81 0.41
C LEU A 16 -3.67 -14.70 -0.70
N LEU A 17 -2.78 -15.21 -1.54
CA LEU A 17 -3.17 -15.97 -2.74
C LEU A 17 -3.00 -17.48 -2.56
N ALA A 18 -2.68 -17.91 -1.35
CA ALA A 18 -2.58 -19.33 -0.95
C ALA A 18 -1.60 -20.11 -1.84
N GLY A 19 -0.38 -19.59 -2.03
CA GLY A 19 0.63 -20.25 -2.82
C GLY A 19 1.65 -19.30 -3.40
N GLU A 20 2.41 -19.76 -4.38
CA GLU A 20 3.41 -18.94 -5.04
C GLU A 20 2.71 -17.79 -5.78
N PRO A 21 3.11 -16.52 -5.52
CA PRO A 21 2.41 -15.39 -6.14
C PRO A 21 2.68 -15.34 -7.64
N PRO A 22 1.63 -15.04 -8.44
CA PRO A 22 1.77 -14.96 -9.90
C PRO A 22 2.36 -13.60 -10.30
N VAL A 23 3.65 -13.41 -10.06
CA VAL A 23 4.34 -12.16 -10.35
C VAL A 23 4.59 -12.04 -11.85
N ARG A 24 4.08 -10.95 -12.44
CA ARG A 24 4.31 -10.63 -13.84
C ARG A 24 5.57 -9.79 -14.03
N ASP A 25 5.85 -8.88 -13.08
CA ASP A 25 6.95 -7.94 -13.20
C ASP A 25 7.51 -7.56 -11.82
N LEU A 26 8.67 -8.15 -11.48
CA LEU A 26 9.34 -7.85 -10.22
C LEU A 26 9.81 -6.40 -10.12
N GLY A 27 10.22 -5.81 -11.24
CA GLY A 27 10.67 -4.41 -11.27
C GLY A 27 9.56 -3.46 -10.86
N LEU A 28 8.31 -3.74 -11.23
CA LEU A 28 7.17 -2.92 -10.82
C LEU A 28 6.90 -3.05 -9.32
N LEU A 29 7.09 -4.24 -8.73
CA LEU A 29 7.00 -4.40 -7.28
C LEU A 29 8.08 -3.59 -6.57
N GLU A 30 9.31 -3.65 -7.06
CA GLU A 30 10.42 -2.88 -6.49
C GLU A 30 10.19 -1.38 -6.60
N SER A 31 9.65 -0.91 -7.72
CA SER A 31 9.29 0.50 -7.89
C SER A 31 8.23 0.96 -6.91
N ALA A 32 7.22 0.12 -6.67
CA ALA A 32 6.17 0.42 -5.69
C ALA A 32 6.75 0.51 -4.27
N LEU A 33 7.66 -0.40 -3.93
CA LEU A 33 8.29 -0.42 -2.61
C LEU A 33 9.19 0.78 -2.36
N ALA A 34 9.83 1.31 -3.41
CA ALA A 34 10.72 2.47 -3.30
C ALA A 34 9.95 3.78 -3.11
N ARG A 35 8.71 3.87 -3.58
CA ARG A 35 7.96 5.11 -3.61
C ARG A 35 7.74 5.76 -2.24
N PRO A 36 7.37 5.03 -1.17
CA PRO A 36 7.15 5.67 0.13
C PRO A 36 8.35 6.44 0.68
N ALA A 37 9.56 6.00 0.37
CA ALA A 37 10.80 6.64 0.85
C ALA A 37 11.34 7.68 -0.14
N ALA A 38 10.65 7.96 -1.23
CA ALA A 38 11.12 8.86 -2.27
C ALA A 38 11.33 10.28 -1.71
N ASN A 39 12.40 10.92 -2.19
CA ASN A 39 12.72 12.28 -1.79
C ASN A 39 13.22 13.05 -3.01
N TYR A 40 13.20 14.38 -2.89
CA TYR A 40 13.74 15.30 -3.88
C TYR A 40 14.58 16.34 -3.16
N GLN A 41 15.87 16.40 -3.50
CA GLN A 41 16.81 17.33 -2.87
C GLN A 41 16.80 17.27 -1.34
N GLY A 42 16.70 16.05 -0.79
CA GLY A 42 16.71 15.81 0.64
C GLY A 42 15.37 15.97 1.34
N GLU A 43 14.32 16.37 0.63
CA GLU A 43 12.99 16.47 1.21
C GLU A 43 12.12 15.28 0.82
N GLU A 44 11.42 14.69 1.80
CA GLU A 44 10.52 13.56 1.54
C GLU A 44 9.32 14.01 0.71
N LEU A 45 9.01 13.29 -0.35
CA LEU A 45 7.81 13.54 -1.17
C LEU A 45 6.54 13.16 -0.44
N TYR A 46 6.61 12.14 0.42
CA TYR A 46 5.49 11.64 1.21
C TYR A 46 5.89 11.73 2.68
N ALA A 47 5.56 12.87 3.32
CA ALA A 47 6.15 13.24 4.60
C ALA A 47 5.44 12.64 5.83
N THR A 48 4.26 12.04 5.66
CA THR A 48 3.50 11.46 6.78
C THR A 48 3.32 9.96 6.61
N PRO A 49 3.06 9.21 7.68
CA PRO A 49 2.78 7.78 7.57
C PRO A 49 1.60 7.49 6.62
N ALA A 50 0.54 8.28 6.67
CA ALA A 50 -0.60 8.11 5.80
C ALA A 50 -0.24 8.33 4.33
N LEU A 51 0.55 9.36 4.02
CA LEU A 51 1.01 9.62 2.66
C LEU A 51 1.91 8.50 2.14
N LYS A 52 2.81 7.98 2.97
CA LYS A 52 3.69 6.88 2.59
C LYS A 52 2.90 5.60 2.31
N ALA A 53 1.95 5.28 3.18
CA ALA A 53 1.07 4.12 3.00
C ALA A 53 0.20 4.29 1.75
N ALA A 54 -0.30 5.49 1.50
CA ALA A 54 -1.09 5.80 0.32
C ALA A 54 -0.29 5.65 -0.97
N ALA A 55 0.95 6.12 -0.98
CA ALA A 55 1.84 6.00 -2.14
C ALA A 55 2.11 4.52 -2.47
N LEU A 56 2.33 3.69 -1.45
CA LEU A 56 2.52 2.26 -1.61
C LEU A 56 1.27 1.59 -2.20
N MET A 57 0.12 1.84 -1.61
CA MET A 57 -1.15 1.28 -2.06
C MET A 57 -1.47 1.69 -3.49
N HIS A 58 -1.30 2.97 -3.81
CA HIS A 58 -1.55 3.51 -5.13
C HIS A 58 -0.69 2.82 -6.19
N SER A 59 0.61 2.69 -5.91
CA SER A 59 1.56 2.07 -6.86
C SER A 59 1.24 0.60 -7.11
N ILE A 60 0.99 -0.17 -6.07
CA ILE A 60 0.68 -1.60 -6.21
C ILE A 60 -0.62 -1.79 -6.98
N SER A 61 -1.62 -0.97 -6.69
CA SER A 61 -2.90 -1.03 -7.39
C SER A 61 -2.78 -0.66 -8.87
N LYS A 62 -1.97 0.36 -9.18
CA LYS A 62 -1.85 0.92 -10.53
C LYS A 62 -0.90 0.14 -11.43
N TYR A 63 0.20 -0.36 -10.89
CA TYR A 63 1.27 -0.95 -11.71
C TYR A 63 0.94 -2.35 -12.21
N HIS A 64 0.01 -3.06 -11.57
CA HIS A 64 -0.40 -4.41 -11.96
C HIS A 64 0.78 -5.37 -12.11
N ALA A 65 1.65 -5.41 -11.10
CA ALA A 65 2.85 -6.24 -11.09
C ALA A 65 2.54 -7.74 -10.96
N LEU A 66 1.37 -8.09 -10.43
CA LEU A 66 0.87 -9.46 -10.38
C LEU A 66 -0.09 -9.71 -11.53
N VAL A 67 -0.19 -10.97 -11.94
CA VAL A 67 -1.21 -11.39 -12.91
C VAL A 67 -2.61 -11.23 -12.31
N ASP A 68 -2.74 -11.54 -11.02
CA ASP A 68 -3.99 -11.41 -10.27
C ASP A 68 -3.68 -11.11 -8.81
N GLY A 69 -4.62 -10.51 -8.10
CA GLY A 69 -4.49 -10.22 -6.68
C GLY A 69 -3.91 -8.85 -6.34
N ASN A 70 -3.74 -7.95 -7.32
CA ASN A 70 -3.17 -6.62 -7.09
C ASN A 70 -3.97 -5.80 -6.09
N LYS A 71 -5.31 -5.85 -6.14
CA LYS A 71 -6.16 -5.12 -5.19
C LYS A 71 -5.95 -5.62 -3.76
N ARG A 72 -5.95 -6.94 -3.58
CA ARG A 72 -5.72 -7.54 -2.25
C ARG A 72 -4.34 -7.20 -1.73
N LEU A 73 -3.32 -7.27 -2.58
CA LEU A 73 -1.96 -6.93 -2.17
C LEU A 73 -1.83 -5.46 -1.82
N SER A 74 -2.48 -4.56 -2.57
CA SER A 74 -2.44 -3.12 -2.30
C SER A 74 -2.99 -2.80 -0.91
N LEU A 75 -4.12 -3.40 -0.55
CA LEU A 75 -4.74 -3.21 0.77
C LEU A 75 -3.87 -3.81 1.88
N ALA A 76 -3.42 -5.05 1.70
CA ALA A 76 -2.65 -5.74 2.73
C ALA A 76 -1.29 -5.08 2.98
N SER A 77 -0.61 -4.63 1.93
CA SER A 77 0.69 -3.97 2.08
C SER A 77 0.56 -2.61 2.77
N MET A 78 -0.47 -1.86 2.46
CA MET A 78 -0.78 -0.60 3.13
C MET A 78 -1.01 -0.82 4.63
N HIS A 79 -1.82 -1.82 4.98
CA HIS A 79 -2.08 -2.19 6.37
C HIS A 79 -0.80 -2.63 7.09
N ALA A 80 -0.02 -3.50 6.46
CA ALA A 80 1.22 -4.01 7.04
C ALA A 80 2.22 -2.88 7.30
N PHE A 81 2.36 -1.97 6.34
CA PHE A 81 3.24 -0.81 6.48
C PHE A 81 2.85 0.04 7.70
N LEU A 82 1.57 0.37 7.82
CA LEU A 82 1.08 1.17 8.94
C LEU A 82 1.26 0.45 10.27
N TRP A 83 0.91 -0.84 10.31
CA TRP A 83 1.05 -1.64 11.53
C TRP A 83 2.50 -1.71 12.01
N MET A 84 3.44 -1.95 11.10
CA MET A 84 4.87 -2.01 11.43
C MET A 84 5.39 -0.69 11.98
N ASN A 85 4.76 0.41 11.64
CA ASN A 85 5.17 1.74 12.07
C ASN A 85 4.34 2.30 13.24
N GLY A 86 3.58 1.44 13.91
CA GLY A 86 2.88 1.79 15.14
C GLY A 86 1.47 2.32 14.97
N TYR A 87 0.83 2.05 13.83
CA TYR A 87 -0.52 2.53 13.53
C TYR A 87 -1.47 1.39 13.22
N ARG A 88 -2.75 1.65 13.40
CA ARG A 88 -3.84 0.77 12.97
C ARG A 88 -4.91 1.60 12.27
N LEU A 89 -5.73 0.94 11.48
CA LEU A 89 -6.88 1.57 10.82
C LEU A 89 -8.18 1.08 11.45
N THR A 90 -9.14 2.01 11.57
CA THR A 90 -10.46 1.71 12.14
C THR A 90 -11.50 1.36 11.09
N MET A 91 -11.10 1.22 9.83
CA MET A 91 -12.02 0.81 8.76
C MET A 91 -12.63 -0.57 9.05
N THR A 92 -13.93 -0.68 8.83
CA THR A 92 -14.58 -1.98 8.78
C THR A 92 -14.15 -2.73 7.52
N ASN A 93 -14.42 -4.03 7.45
CA ASN A 93 -14.13 -4.80 6.24
C ASN A 93 -14.87 -4.24 5.02
N ASP A 94 -16.11 -3.83 5.18
CA ASP A 94 -16.90 -3.24 4.09
C ASP A 94 -16.32 -1.91 3.63
N GLU A 95 -15.94 -1.05 4.56
CA GLU A 95 -15.29 0.23 4.23
C GLU A 95 -13.99 0.02 3.48
N ALA A 96 -13.16 -0.92 3.94
CA ALA A 96 -11.89 -1.25 3.28
C ALA A 96 -12.10 -1.79 1.87
N PHE A 97 -13.13 -2.62 1.68
CA PHE A 97 -13.46 -3.17 0.37
C PHE A 97 -13.86 -2.06 -0.62
N VAL A 98 -14.76 -1.17 -0.21
CA VAL A 98 -15.21 -0.05 -1.05
C VAL A 98 -14.05 0.89 -1.37
N PHE A 99 -13.25 1.21 -0.35
CA PHE A 99 -12.07 2.07 -0.51
C PHE A 99 -11.07 1.49 -1.52
N THR A 100 -10.74 0.20 -1.38
CA THR A 100 -9.79 -0.47 -2.28
C THR A 100 -10.29 -0.46 -3.72
N LYS A 101 -11.59 -0.65 -3.93
CA LYS A 101 -12.19 -0.57 -5.28
C LYS A 101 -12.06 0.82 -5.87
N ARG A 102 -12.25 1.86 -5.08
CA ARG A 102 -12.10 3.25 -5.54
C ARG A 102 -10.67 3.58 -5.93
N VAL A 103 -9.71 3.06 -5.19
CA VAL A 103 -8.29 3.20 -5.57
C VAL A 103 -8.02 2.45 -6.87
N ALA A 104 -8.46 1.21 -6.97
CA ALA A 104 -8.22 0.35 -8.13
C ALA A 104 -8.88 0.87 -9.41
N SER A 105 -10.02 1.51 -9.30
CA SER A 105 -10.75 2.08 -10.45
C SER A 105 -10.15 3.39 -10.96
N GLY A 106 -9.23 3.99 -10.20
CA GLY A 106 -8.66 5.30 -10.53
C GLY A 106 -9.49 6.49 -10.05
N GLU A 107 -10.57 6.27 -9.31
CA GLU A 107 -11.34 7.37 -8.70
C GLU A 107 -10.45 8.15 -7.74
N PHE A 108 -9.62 7.47 -6.95
CA PHE A 108 -8.60 8.07 -6.10
C PHE A 108 -7.23 7.79 -6.74
N ASP A 109 -6.84 8.62 -7.68
CA ASP A 109 -5.62 8.39 -8.48
C ASP A 109 -4.42 9.24 -8.03
N GLU A 110 -4.44 9.70 -6.79
CA GLU A 110 -3.34 10.47 -6.18
C GLU A 110 -3.13 10.02 -4.74
N ALA A 111 -1.85 9.94 -4.32
CA ALA A 111 -1.52 9.54 -2.96
C ALA A 111 -2.20 10.45 -1.92
N GLU A 112 -2.29 11.75 -2.19
CA GLU A 112 -2.89 12.73 -1.29
C GLU A 112 -4.37 12.44 -1.04
N ARG A 113 -5.11 12.04 -2.06
CA ARG A 113 -6.54 11.70 -1.92
C ARG A 113 -6.74 10.41 -1.12
N ILE A 114 -5.88 9.44 -1.38
CA ILE A 114 -5.90 8.16 -0.63
C ILE A 114 -5.54 8.43 0.84
N ALA A 115 -4.50 9.23 1.08
CA ALA A 115 -4.07 9.57 2.44
C ALA A 115 -5.16 10.31 3.21
N ALA A 116 -5.93 11.16 2.56
CA ALA A 116 -7.02 11.89 3.22
C ALA A 116 -8.07 10.91 3.79
N VAL A 117 -8.35 9.83 3.09
CA VAL A 117 -9.24 8.78 3.61
C VAL A 117 -8.59 8.03 4.76
N LEU A 118 -7.32 7.64 4.61
CA LEU A 118 -6.60 6.93 5.67
C LEU A 118 -6.53 7.75 6.96
N ASP A 119 -6.31 9.05 6.86
CA ASP A 119 -6.20 9.94 8.03
C ASP A 119 -7.48 9.92 8.89
N LYS A 120 -8.64 9.73 8.30
CA LYS A 120 -9.91 9.65 9.04
C LYS A 120 -9.99 8.40 9.91
N HIS A 121 -9.23 7.37 9.58
CA HIS A 121 -9.30 6.07 10.24
C HIS A 121 -8.02 5.69 10.97
N LEU A 122 -6.99 6.54 10.91
CA LEU A 122 -5.67 6.23 11.45
C LEU A 122 -5.66 6.47 12.96
N ARG A 123 -5.16 5.47 13.70
CA ARG A 123 -5.00 5.53 15.15
C ARG A 123 -3.65 4.96 15.54
N VAL A 124 -3.09 5.47 16.63
CA VAL A 124 -1.87 4.91 17.18
C VAL A 124 -2.18 3.51 17.73
N ARG A 125 -1.33 2.56 17.39
CA ARG A 125 -1.45 1.19 17.90
C ARG A 125 -0.94 1.16 19.35
N SER A 126 -1.74 0.64 20.23
CA SER A 126 -1.37 0.52 21.64
C SER A 126 -0.93 -0.90 21.99
#